data_1b9fc6eaf659bfba9a747a875ad79e80
#
_entry.id   1b9fc6eaf659bfba9a747a875ad79e80
#
_cell.length_a   1.000
_cell.length_b   1.000
_cell.length_c   1.000
_cell.angle_alpha   90.00
_cell.angle_beta   90.00
_cell.angle_gamma   90.00
#
_symmetry.space_group_name_H-M   'P 1'
#
loop_
_entity.id
_entity.type
_entity.pdbx_description
1 polymer ?
#
loop_
_entity_poly.entity_id
_entity_poly.type
_entity_poly.pdbx_seq_one_letter_code
_entity_poly.pdbx_strand_id
1 'polypeptide(L)'
;MITSALHRAADWAKSVFSSAALGDPRRTTRLVNVAAQLAKCSGKSITISSEGCEAMQEGAYRFIRNPNVSAEAIRKAGAMQTVKLAQAFPELLAIEDTTSLSYRHQVAEELGKLGAIGDKSRGWWVHSVLLLEATTFRTVGLLHQEWWMRPDDPADADEKESGKWLAAAATSRLRMGSMMSNVIAVCDREADIHAYLQDKLAHNERFVVRSKHPRKDVESGLYLYDHLKNQPELGGYQISIPQKGVVDKRGKRKNRPARKASLSLRSGRITLKQGNITLNAVLAEEINPPKGETPLKWLLLTSEPVESLAQALRVIDIYTHRWRIEEFHKAWKTGAGAERQRMEEPDNLERMVSILSFVAVRLLQLRESFTLPQALRAQGLLKEAEHVESQSAETVLTPDECQLLGYLDKGKRKRKE
;
A
#
# COMPACT_ATOMS: atom_id res chain seq x y z
N MET A 1 -6.69 -20.58 1.36
CA MET A 1 -6.54 -20.36 2.82
C MET A 1 -6.62 -18.87 3.14
N ILE A 2 -7.78 -18.42 3.61
CA ILE A 2 -8.09 -16.99 3.92
C ILE A 2 -7.72 -16.66 5.38
N THR A 3 -7.23 -17.62 6.13
CA THR A 3 -7.35 -17.74 7.57
C THR A 3 -6.40 -16.91 8.44
N SER A 4 -5.32 -16.33 7.91
CA SER A 4 -4.36 -15.65 8.81
C SER A 4 -4.77 -14.23 9.22
N ALA A 5 -5.67 -13.59 8.48
CA ALA A 5 -6.13 -12.24 8.81
C ALA A 5 -7.19 -12.20 9.93
N LEU A 6 -7.86 -13.34 10.17
CA LEU A 6 -8.99 -13.45 11.09
C LEU A 6 -8.62 -14.11 12.43
N HIS A 7 -7.38 -13.92 12.90
CA HIS A 7 -6.97 -14.38 14.23
C HIS A 7 -7.19 -13.31 15.29
N ARG A 8 -7.40 -13.75 16.54
CA ARG A 8 -7.31 -12.85 17.71
C ARG A 8 -5.99 -12.09 17.69
N ALA A 9 -5.97 -10.88 18.24
CA ALA A 9 -4.80 -10.01 18.22
C ALA A 9 -3.50 -10.69 18.70
N ALA A 10 -3.59 -11.57 19.71
CA ALA A 10 -2.45 -12.32 20.22
C ALA A 10 -1.91 -13.33 19.19
N ASP A 11 -2.80 -14.11 18.56
CA ASP A 11 -2.41 -15.11 17.56
C ASP A 11 -1.84 -14.46 16.31
N TRP A 12 -2.45 -13.34 15.88
CA TRP A 12 -1.94 -12.52 14.81
C TRP A 12 -0.53 -12.00 15.12
N ALA A 13 -0.32 -11.38 16.29
CA ALA A 13 0.98 -10.85 16.67
C ALA A 13 2.05 -11.94 16.75
N LYS A 14 1.69 -13.12 17.26
CA LYS A 14 2.56 -14.29 17.28
C LYS A 14 2.92 -14.73 15.86
N SER A 15 1.96 -14.81 14.94
CA SER A 15 2.23 -15.21 13.56
C SER A 15 3.15 -14.24 12.83
N VAL A 16 3.02 -12.93 13.10
CA VAL A 16 3.80 -11.88 12.42
C VAL A 16 5.21 -11.74 12.99
N PHE A 17 5.37 -11.84 14.34
CA PHE A 17 6.60 -11.39 14.97
C PHE A 17 7.38 -12.47 15.72
N SER A 18 6.89 -13.72 15.82
CA SER A 18 7.61 -14.77 16.57
C SER A 18 8.97 -15.13 15.98
N SER A 19 9.21 -14.83 14.71
CA SER A 19 10.49 -15.05 14.00
C SER A 19 11.45 -13.86 14.09
N ALA A 20 11.10 -12.80 14.82
CA ALA A 20 11.96 -11.61 14.92
C ALA A 20 13.30 -11.93 15.58
N ALA A 21 14.40 -11.67 14.87
CA ALA A 21 15.76 -11.89 15.36
C ALA A 21 16.23 -10.70 16.21
N LEU A 22 15.82 -10.64 17.47
CA LEU A 22 16.15 -9.54 18.40
C LEU A 22 17.29 -9.90 19.38
N GLY A 23 18.03 -10.98 19.12
CA GLY A 23 19.18 -11.41 19.91
C GLY A 23 18.85 -12.07 21.26
N ASP A 24 17.64 -11.89 21.78
CA ASP A 24 17.14 -12.50 23.02
C ASP A 24 15.69 -12.92 22.85
N PRO A 25 15.31 -14.20 23.10
CA PRO A 25 13.94 -14.68 22.97
C PRO A 25 12.92 -13.91 23.83
N ARG A 26 13.35 -13.37 24.96
CA ARG A 26 12.50 -12.52 25.82
C ARG A 26 12.09 -11.23 25.13
N ARG A 27 12.98 -10.64 24.30
CA ARG A 27 12.64 -9.47 23.49
C ARG A 27 11.60 -9.82 22.42
N THR A 28 11.74 -10.96 21.74
CA THR A 28 10.77 -11.45 20.75
C THR A 28 9.41 -11.71 21.38
N THR A 29 9.38 -12.37 22.55
CA THR A 29 8.13 -12.55 23.32
C THR A 29 7.51 -11.20 23.70
N ARG A 30 8.32 -10.22 24.12
CA ARG A 30 7.83 -8.89 24.46
C ARG A 30 7.29 -8.15 23.24
N LEU A 31 7.94 -8.26 22.08
CA LEU A 31 7.44 -7.72 20.81
C LEU A 31 6.05 -8.25 20.47
N VAL A 32 5.87 -9.56 20.55
CA VAL A 32 4.57 -10.21 20.31
C VAL A 32 3.49 -9.64 21.25
N ASN A 33 3.79 -9.51 22.56
CA ASN A 33 2.84 -8.97 23.52
C ASN A 33 2.48 -7.51 23.26
N VAL A 34 3.48 -6.65 22.97
CA VAL A 34 3.27 -5.23 22.64
C VAL A 34 2.44 -5.10 21.37
N ALA A 35 2.77 -5.86 20.32
CA ALA A 35 2.03 -5.84 19.06
C ALA A 35 0.57 -6.31 19.25
N ALA A 36 0.34 -7.33 20.07
CA ALA A 36 -1.01 -7.81 20.39
C ALA A 36 -1.85 -6.73 21.10
N GLN A 37 -1.27 -6.03 22.07
CA GLN A 37 -1.93 -4.93 22.77
C GLN A 37 -2.30 -3.78 21.83
N LEU A 38 -1.35 -3.34 21.00
CA LEU A 38 -1.56 -2.28 20.02
C LEU A 38 -2.59 -2.68 18.96
N ALA A 39 -2.64 -3.94 18.56
CA ALA A 39 -3.64 -4.45 17.63
C ALA A 39 -5.05 -4.54 18.24
N LYS A 40 -5.16 -4.89 19.54
CA LYS A 40 -6.42 -4.91 20.28
C LYS A 40 -6.99 -3.49 20.42
N CYS A 41 -6.14 -2.52 20.74
CA CYS A 41 -6.52 -1.13 21.00
C CYS A 41 -5.95 -0.21 19.90
N SER A 42 -6.22 -0.50 18.63
CA SER A 42 -5.64 0.23 17.49
C SER A 42 -5.84 1.74 17.58
N GLY A 43 -4.75 2.48 17.35
CA GLY A 43 -4.76 3.93 17.40
C GLY A 43 -4.71 4.56 18.80
N LYS A 44 -4.57 3.75 19.85
CA LYS A 44 -4.38 4.22 21.22
C LYS A 44 -2.90 4.22 21.61
N SER A 45 -2.57 4.92 22.71
CA SER A 45 -1.22 4.90 23.31
C SER A 45 -0.94 3.58 24.00
N ILE A 46 0.35 3.30 24.32
CA ILE A 46 0.75 2.16 25.15
C ILE A 46 -0.02 2.17 26.48
N THR A 47 -0.12 3.32 27.15
CA THR A 47 -0.81 3.48 28.42
C THR A 47 -2.26 2.99 28.34
N ILE A 48 -3.01 3.44 27.34
CA ILE A 48 -4.41 3.02 27.15
C ILE A 48 -4.49 1.54 26.74
N SER A 49 -3.58 1.08 25.89
CA SER A 49 -3.56 -0.30 25.42
C SER A 49 -3.17 -1.31 26.50
N SER A 50 -2.57 -0.86 27.59
CA SER A 50 -2.21 -1.69 28.75
C SER A 50 -3.38 -1.94 29.72
N GLU A 51 -4.54 -1.34 29.49
CA GLU A 51 -5.79 -1.57 30.22
C GLU A 51 -5.61 -1.50 31.76
N GLY A 52 -4.78 -0.57 32.26
CA GLY A 52 -4.49 -0.37 33.67
C GLY A 52 -3.45 -1.35 34.27
N CYS A 53 -2.88 -2.26 33.49
CA CYS A 53 -1.83 -3.15 33.95
C CYS A 53 -0.45 -2.45 33.88
N GLU A 54 0.04 -1.94 35.01
CA GLU A 54 1.33 -1.23 35.09
C GLU A 54 2.51 -2.08 34.61
N ALA A 55 2.55 -3.37 34.95
CA ALA A 55 3.62 -4.27 34.51
C ALA A 55 3.66 -4.44 32.99
N MET A 56 2.51 -4.43 32.33
CA MET A 56 2.41 -4.47 30.86
C MET A 56 2.86 -3.15 30.26
N GLN A 57 2.43 -2.04 30.81
CA GLN A 57 2.80 -0.70 30.37
C GLN A 57 4.31 -0.49 30.47
N GLU A 58 4.89 -0.74 31.65
CA GLU A 58 6.32 -0.60 31.91
C GLU A 58 7.14 -1.53 31.00
N GLY A 59 6.71 -2.78 30.86
CA GLY A 59 7.35 -3.75 29.97
C GLY A 59 7.34 -3.31 28.50
N ALA A 60 6.28 -2.65 28.04
CA ALA A 60 6.20 -2.11 26.69
C ALA A 60 7.14 -0.90 26.51
N TYR A 61 7.18 0.03 27.46
CA TYR A 61 8.10 1.17 27.41
C TYR A 61 9.56 0.72 27.47
N ARG A 62 9.93 -0.23 28.34
CA ARG A 62 11.30 -0.80 28.39
C ARG A 62 11.67 -1.47 27.08
N PHE A 63 10.74 -2.15 26.42
CA PHE A 63 10.97 -2.76 25.12
C PHE A 63 11.26 -1.70 24.05
N ILE A 64 10.41 -0.68 23.94
CA ILE A 64 10.57 0.39 22.93
C ILE A 64 11.87 1.19 23.15
N ARG A 65 12.26 1.45 24.40
CA ARG A 65 13.49 2.19 24.76
C ARG A 65 14.76 1.35 24.69
N ASN A 66 14.67 0.05 24.44
CA ASN A 66 15.81 -0.84 24.46
C ASN A 66 16.66 -0.67 23.17
N PRO A 67 17.90 -0.16 23.25
CA PRO A 67 18.74 0.06 22.06
C PRO A 67 19.13 -1.23 21.33
N ASN A 68 19.02 -2.38 22.00
CA ASN A 68 19.26 -3.69 21.36
C ASN A 68 18.02 -4.22 20.60
N VAL A 69 16.94 -3.47 20.48
CA VAL A 69 15.78 -3.79 19.66
C VAL A 69 15.90 -3.02 18.35
N SER A 70 16.13 -3.72 17.26
CA SER A 70 16.22 -3.14 15.92
C SER A 70 14.83 -2.95 15.30
N ALA A 71 14.51 -1.75 14.85
CA ALA A 71 13.30 -1.46 14.07
C ALA A 71 13.30 -2.22 12.72
N GLU A 72 14.47 -2.36 12.09
CA GLU A 72 14.64 -3.14 10.87
C GLU A 72 14.32 -4.63 11.11
N ALA A 73 14.80 -5.22 12.23
CA ALA A 73 14.48 -6.61 12.56
C ALA A 73 12.98 -6.83 12.77
N ILE A 74 12.27 -5.85 13.34
CA ILE A 74 10.80 -5.86 13.46
C ILE A 74 10.16 -5.85 12.05
N ARG A 75 10.56 -4.95 11.18
CA ARG A 75 10.05 -4.85 9.80
C ARG A 75 10.37 -6.12 9.00
N LYS A 76 11.57 -6.67 9.15
CA LYS A 76 11.98 -7.92 8.48
C LYS A 76 11.12 -9.10 8.90
N ALA A 77 10.83 -9.27 10.19
CA ALA A 77 9.97 -10.34 10.68
C ALA A 77 8.56 -10.28 10.06
N GLY A 78 7.93 -9.10 10.07
CA GLY A 78 6.63 -8.90 9.45
C GLY A 78 6.63 -9.13 7.93
N ALA A 79 7.68 -8.68 7.24
CA ALA A 79 7.85 -8.92 5.81
C ALA A 79 8.02 -10.41 5.48
N MET A 80 8.76 -11.15 6.28
CA MET A 80 8.91 -12.61 6.10
C MET A 80 7.59 -13.36 6.32
N GLN A 81 6.76 -12.91 7.24
CA GLN A 81 5.39 -13.44 7.36
C GLN A 81 4.55 -13.13 6.13
N THR A 82 4.69 -11.93 5.55
CA THR A 82 4.03 -11.57 4.28
C THR A 82 4.47 -12.52 3.16
N VAL A 83 5.76 -12.79 3.02
CA VAL A 83 6.30 -13.76 2.04
C VAL A 83 5.72 -15.15 2.24
N LYS A 84 5.63 -15.61 3.49
CA LYS A 84 5.01 -16.90 3.82
C LYS A 84 3.54 -16.97 3.39
N LEU A 85 2.78 -15.91 3.64
CA LEU A 85 1.37 -15.82 3.21
C LEU A 85 1.24 -15.76 1.68
N ALA A 86 2.16 -15.09 1.01
CA ALA A 86 2.19 -14.93 -0.44
C ALA A 86 2.29 -16.27 -1.19
N GLN A 87 2.91 -17.31 -0.57
CA GLN A 87 3.03 -18.66 -1.15
C GLN A 87 1.68 -19.32 -1.49
N ALA A 88 0.59 -18.87 -0.86
CA ALA A 88 -0.74 -19.43 -1.10
C ALA A 88 -1.41 -18.90 -2.39
N PHE A 89 -0.80 -17.92 -3.08
CA PHE A 89 -1.42 -17.24 -4.21
C PHE A 89 -0.61 -17.40 -5.49
N PRO A 90 -1.27 -17.73 -6.61
CA PRO A 90 -0.59 -17.92 -7.89
C PRO A 90 -0.12 -16.62 -8.52
N GLU A 91 -0.77 -15.50 -8.19
CA GLU A 91 -0.44 -14.17 -8.72
C GLU A 91 -0.67 -13.09 -7.66
N LEU A 92 0.24 -12.11 -7.63
CA LEU A 92 0.29 -11.04 -6.64
C LEU A 92 0.50 -9.69 -7.31
N LEU A 93 -0.03 -8.63 -6.70
CA LEU A 93 0.28 -7.25 -7.04
C LEU A 93 1.15 -6.64 -5.95
N ALA A 94 2.28 -6.08 -6.31
CA ALA A 94 3.11 -5.26 -5.43
C ALA A 94 2.80 -3.79 -5.69
N ILE A 95 1.97 -3.20 -4.85
CA ILE A 95 1.60 -1.79 -4.96
C ILE A 95 2.65 -0.95 -4.26
N GLU A 96 3.26 -0.03 -5.00
CA GLU A 96 4.37 0.79 -4.50
C GLU A 96 4.03 2.27 -4.48
N ASP A 97 4.30 2.95 -3.37
CA ASP A 97 4.14 4.40 -3.25
C ASP A 97 4.93 4.95 -2.06
N THR A 98 5.17 6.26 -2.07
CA THR A 98 5.90 6.98 -1.03
C THR A 98 4.96 7.85 -0.21
N THR A 99 5.17 7.86 1.10
CA THR A 99 4.47 8.76 2.02
C THR A 99 5.45 9.37 3.02
N SER A 100 5.02 10.42 3.72
CA SER A 100 5.78 10.99 4.85
C SER A 100 5.11 10.65 6.16
N LEU A 101 5.86 10.49 7.24
CA LEU A 101 5.37 10.52 8.62
C LEU A 101 5.78 11.86 9.25
N SER A 102 4.81 12.64 9.72
CA SER A 102 5.03 14.01 10.20
C SER A 102 4.85 14.14 11.71
N TYR A 103 5.81 14.78 12.37
CA TYR A 103 5.79 15.02 13.80
C TYR A 103 6.03 16.50 14.12
N ARG A 104 5.48 16.96 15.27
CA ARG A 104 5.53 18.38 15.68
C ARG A 104 5.99 18.57 17.13
N HIS A 105 6.26 17.46 17.85
CA HIS A 105 6.77 17.50 19.21
C HIS A 105 8.30 17.43 19.21
N GLN A 106 8.94 17.43 20.35
CA GLN A 106 10.38 17.52 20.53
C GLN A 106 11.21 16.64 19.58
N VAL A 107 10.79 15.40 19.34
CA VAL A 107 11.47 14.48 18.39
C VAL A 107 11.64 15.08 16.98
N ALA A 108 10.78 16.03 16.58
CA ALA A 108 10.85 16.62 15.25
C ALA A 108 12.17 17.36 15.00
N GLU A 109 12.84 17.85 16.05
CA GLU A 109 14.11 18.57 15.93
C GLU A 109 15.23 17.67 15.37
N GLU A 110 15.14 16.37 15.64
CA GLU A 110 16.10 15.35 15.19
C GLU A 110 15.71 14.65 13.87
N LEU A 111 14.55 15.02 13.31
CA LEU A 111 14.04 14.40 12.07
C LEU A 111 14.28 15.28 10.85
N GLY A 112 14.25 14.68 9.65
CA GLY A 112 14.48 15.37 8.38
C GLY A 112 13.31 16.25 7.93
N LYS A 113 13.57 17.16 6.99
CA LYS A 113 12.55 18.02 6.36
C LYS A 113 11.59 17.22 5.49
N LEU A 114 10.30 17.56 5.53
CA LEU A 114 9.25 16.93 4.71
C LEU A 114 8.77 17.81 3.56
N GLY A 115 8.74 19.12 3.76
CA GLY A 115 8.20 20.07 2.81
C GLY A 115 9.25 20.80 1.98
N ALA A 116 8.76 21.74 1.16
CA ALA A 116 9.59 22.67 0.41
C ALA A 116 10.28 23.70 1.34
N ILE A 117 11.15 24.52 0.77
CA ILE A 117 11.82 25.62 1.50
C ILE A 117 10.76 26.47 2.20
N GLY A 118 10.90 26.64 3.53
CA GLY A 118 9.97 27.39 4.38
C GLY A 118 8.91 26.54 5.09
N ASP A 119 8.71 25.27 4.72
CA ASP A 119 7.86 24.35 5.47
C ASP A 119 8.62 23.83 6.72
N LYS A 120 7.98 23.95 7.89
CA LYS A 120 8.54 23.51 9.18
C LYS A 120 8.18 22.06 9.53
N SER A 121 7.50 21.33 8.65
CA SER A 121 7.17 19.93 8.92
C SER A 121 8.40 19.04 8.82
N ARG A 122 8.60 18.17 9.82
CA ARG A 122 9.74 17.25 9.95
C ARG A 122 9.27 15.83 10.20
N GLY A 123 10.08 14.87 9.75
CA GLY A 123 9.73 13.47 9.87
C GLY A 123 10.55 12.55 8.98
N TRP A 124 9.97 11.41 8.64
CA TRP A 124 10.53 10.45 7.68
C TRP A 124 9.73 10.45 6.38
N TRP A 125 10.45 10.21 5.30
CA TRP A 125 9.90 9.70 4.06
C TRP A 125 9.96 8.17 4.10
N VAL A 126 8.89 7.52 3.65
CA VAL A 126 8.78 6.06 3.65
C VAL A 126 8.20 5.60 2.32
N HIS A 127 8.97 4.83 1.58
CA HIS A 127 8.48 4.11 0.41
C HIS A 127 8.04 2.71 0.83
N SER A 128 6.81 2.33 0.49
CA SER A 128 6.20 1.09 0.94
C SER A 128 5.84 0.19 -0.25
N VAL A 129 6.04 -1.11 -0.08
CA VAL A 129 5.61 -2.16 -1.02
C VAL A 129 4.56 -3.02 -0.33
N LEU A 130 3.30 -2.88 -0.75
CA LEU A 130 2.15 -3.62 -0.22
C LEU A 130 1.76 -4.73 -1.20
N LEU A 131 1.71 -6.00 -0.75
CA LEU A 131 1.24 -7.10 -1.56
C LEU A 131 -0.27 -7.27 -1.45
N LEU A 132 -0.92 -7.40 -2.62
CA LEU A 132 -2.30 -7.82 -2.77
C LEU A 132 -2.36 -9.15 -3.52
N GLU A 133 -3.36 -9.96 -3.25
CA GLU A 133 -3.75 -11.09 -4.09
C GLU A 133 -4.43 -10.57 -5.37
N ALA A 134 -4.04 -11.07 -6.53
CA ALA A 134 -4.36 -10.45 -7.81
C ALA A 134 -5.79 -10.74 -8.35
N THR A 135 -6.55 -11.64 -7.71
CA THR A 135 -7.92 -11.98 -8.10
C THR A 135 -8.95 -11.19 -7.30
N THR A 136 -8.83 -11.20 -5.98
CA THR A 136 -9.77 -10.53 -5.07
C THR A 136 -9.30 -9.15 -4.62
N PHE A 137 -8.04 -8.80 -4.95
CA PHE A 137 -7.36 -7.56 -4.56
C PHE A 137 -7.29 -7.33 -3.05
N ARG A 138 -7.39 -8.40 -2.25
CA ARG A 138 -7.23 -8.32 -0.80
C ARG A 138 -5.79 -8.15 -0.40
N THR A 139 -5.56 -7.50 0.72
CA THR A 139 -4.24 -7.26 1.28
C THR A 139 -3.64 -8.56 1.83
N VAL A 140 -2.50 -8.98 1.27
CA VAL A 140 -1.69 -10.09 1.79
C VAL A 140 -0.79 -9.61 2.91
N GLY A 141 -0.07 -8.50 2.71
CA GLY A 141 0.79 -7.93 3.72
C GLY A 141 1.75 -6.87 3.21
N LEU A 142 2.58 -6.35 4.10
CA LEU A 142 3.63 -5.40 3.79
C LEU A 142 4.93 -6.15 3.49
N LEU A 143 5.42 -6.02 2.25
CA LEU A 143 6.64 -6.71 1.80
C LEU A 143 7.89 -5.93 2.17
N HIS A 144 7.89 -4.60 2.00
CA HIS A 144 9.05 -3.76 2.24
C HIS A 144 8.65 -2.34 2.62
N GLN A 145 9.52 -1.69 3.37
CA GLN A 145 9.53 -0.24 3.59
C GLN A 145 10.97 0.26 3.56
N GLU A 146 11.24 1.24 2.70
CA GLU A 146 12.47 2.02 2.66
C GLU A 146 12.26 3.33 3.39
N TRP A 147 13.17 3.68 4.31
CA TRP A 147 13.04 4.82 5.20
C TRP A 147 14.21 5.76 5.00
N TRP A 148 13.93 7.07 4.87
CA TRP A 148 14.99 8.07 4.83
C TRP A 148 14.53 9.40 5.41
N MET A 149 15.52 10.23 5.76
CA MET A 149 15.35 11.62 6.12
C MET A 149 16.01 12.50 5.07
N ARG A 150 15.38 13.62 4.73
CA ARG A 150 16.03 14.63 3.92
C ARG A 150 16.94 15.47 4.82
N PRO A 151 18.18 15.75 4.39
CA PRO A 151 19.05 16.66 5.12
C PRO A 151 18.45 18.07 5.13
N ASP A 152 18.95 18.90 6.04
CA ASP A 152 18.52 20.29 6.15
C ASP A 152 19.02 21.13 4.96
N ASP A 153 20.23 20.83 4.44
CA ASP A 153 20.72 21.38 3.19
C ASP A 153 20.54 20.34 2.07
N PRO A 154 19.84 20.69 0.96
CA PRO A 154 19.73 19.80 -0.19
C PRO A 154 21.09 19.45 -0.84
N ALA A 155 22.13 20.26 -0.63
CA ALA A 155 23.50 19.97 -1.10
C ALA A 155 24.12 18.76 -0.40
N ASP A 156 23.66 18.43 0.81
CA ASP A 156 24.13 17.30 1.61
C ASP A 156 23.45 15.98 1.26
N ALA A 157 22.58 15.95 0.25
CA ALA A 157 21.90 14.74 -0.16
C ALA A 157 22.86 13.81 -0.94
N ASP A 158 23.26 12.70 -0.32
CA ASP A 158 24.21 11.72 -0.89
C ASP A 158 23.66 11.01 -2.13
N GLU A 159 22.35 10.82 -2.23
CA GLU A 159 21.71 10.09 -3.34
C GLU A 159 20.41 10.75 -3.84
N LYS A 160 20.12 10.54 -5.11
CA LYS A 160 18.82 10.94 -5.67
C LYS A 160 17.71 10.08 -5.06
N GLU A 161 16.69 10.71 -4.51
CA GLU A 161 15.49 10.01 -3.96
C GLU A 161 14.84 9.02 -4.94
N SER A 162 15.13 9.13 -6.23
CA SER A 162 14.69 8.16 -7.24
C SER A 162 15.31 6.77 -7.07
N GLY A 163 16.42 6.64 -6.35
CA GLY A 163 17.06 5.36 -6.02
C GLY A 163 16.18 4.42 -5.19
N LYS A 164 15.22 4.97 -4.44
CA LYS A 164 14.26 4.18 -3.63
C LYS A 164 13.53 3.10 -4.44
N TRP A 165 13.19 3.38 -5.71
CA TRP A 165 12.49 2.43 -6.58
C TRP A 165 13.34 1.21 -6.91
N LEU A 166 14.63 1.41 -7.19
CA LEU A 166 15.59 0.33 -7.44
C LEU A 166 15.88 -0.46 -6.16
N ALA A 167 16.06 0.23 -5.03
CA ALA A 167 16.29 -0.41 -3.73
C ALA A 167 15.10 -1.28 -3.31
N ALA A 168 13.87 -0.79 -3.47
CA ALA A 168 12.65 -1.54 -3.19
C ALA A 168 12.49 -2.74 -4.12
N ALA A 169 12.78 -2.59 -5.43
CA ALA A 169 12.76 -3.69 -6.39
C ALA A 169 13.77 -4.78 -6.02
N ALA A 170 15.02 -4.42 -5.73
CA ALA A 170 16.07 -5.35 -5.34
C ALA A 170 15.72 -6.10 -4.04
N THR A 171 15.20 -5.39 -3.03
CA THR A 171 14.78 -6.00 -1.76
C THR A 171 13.57 -6.92 -1.95
N SER A 172 12.60 -6.53 -2.76
CA SER A 172 11.43 -7.36 -3.08
C SER A 172 11.84 -8.65 -3.78
N ARG A 173 12.76 -8.56 -4.74
CA ARG A 173 13.36 -9.69 -5.46
C ARG A 173 14.06 -10.66 -4.51
N LEU A 174 14.89 -10.11 -3.61
CA LEU A 174 15.59 -10.92 -2.61
C LEU A 174 14.61 -11.66 -1.68
N ARG A 175 13.53 -11.01 -1.23
CA ARG A 175 12.56 -11.58 -0.30
C ARG A 175 11.64 -12.61 -0.96
N MET A 176 11.19 -12.32 -2.18
CA MET A 176 10.27 -13.21 -2.91
C MET A 176 10.97 -14.39 -3.59
N GLY A 177 12.27 -14.27 -3.90
CA GLY A 177 13.02 -15.33 -4.57
C GLY A 177 12.35 -15.76 -5.87
N SER A 178 12.18 -17.08 -6.06
CA SER A 178 11.53 -17.64 -7.26
C SER A 178 10.07 -17.20 -7.44
N MET A 179 9.39 -16.78 -6.39
CA MET A 179 8.01 -16.28 -6.49
C MET A 179 7.92 -14.88 -7.14
N MET A 180 9.05 -14.20 -7.40
CA MET A 180 9.03 -12.86 -8.00
C MET A 180 8.39 -12.86 -9.39
N SER A 181 8.47 -13.97 -10.12
CA SER A 181 7.79 -14.14 -11.42
C SER A 181 6.25 -14.04 -11.34
N ASN A 182 5.69 -14.28 -10.17
CA ASN A 182 4.25 -14.21 -9.92
C ASN A 182 3.80 -12.82 -9.45
N VAL A 183 4.73 -11.86 -9.32
CA VAL A 183 4.47 -10.53 -8.78
C VAL A 183 4.44 -9.49 -9.91
N ILE A 184 3.38 -8.70 -9.96
CA ILE A 184 3.27 -7.53 -10.85
C ILE A 184 3.47 -6.27 -9.99
N ALA A 185 4.54 -5.52 -10.23
CA ALA A 185 4.74 -4.22 -9.62
C ALA A 185 3.77 -3.18 -10.19
N VAL A 186 3.08 -2.43 -9.34
CA VAL A 186 2.08 -1.43 -9.75
C VAL A 186 2.44 -0.08 -9.15
N CYS A 187 2.86 0.84 -10.01
CA CYS A 187 3.47 2.08 -9.58
C CYS A 187 2.82 3.30 -10.24
N ASP A 188 2.92 4.42 -9.57
CA ASP A 188 2.45 5.69 -10.09
C ASP A 188 3.46 6.36 -11.05
N ARG A 189 3.25 7.66 -11.33
CA ARG A 189 4.08 8.44 -12.24
C ARG A 189 5.52 8.66 -11.74
N GLU A 190 5.78 8.51 -10.45
CA GLU A 190 7.12 8.71 -9.92
C GLU A 190 8.06 7.56 -10.30
N ALA A 191 7.51 6.36 -10.53
CA ALA A 191 8.27 5.21 -11.00
C ALA A 191 8.56 5.22 -12.51
N ASP A 192 8.08 6.22 -13.28
CA ASP A 192 8.39 6.35 -14.70
C ASP A 192 9.84 6.83 -14.92
N ILE A 193 10.78 6.04 -14.38
CA ILE A 193 12.23 6.27 -14.40
C ILE A 193 12.85 5.22 -15.33
N HIS A 194 13.70 5.68 -16.23
CA HIS A 194 14.33 4.80 -17.22
C HIS A 194 15.07 3.63 -16.55
N ALA A 195 15.90 3.90 -15.54
CA ALA A 195 16.67 2.90 -14.82
C ALA A 195 15.76 1.84 -14.15
N TYR A 196 14.59 2.25 -13.62
CA TYR A 196 13.63 1.32 -13.02
C TYR A 196 13.01 0.37 -14.06
N LEU A 197 12.56 0.94 -15.20
CA LEU A 197 11.99 0.11 -16.29
C LEU A 197 13.03 -0.85 -16.85
N GLN A 198 14.28 -0.41 -17.01
CA GLN A 198 15.39 -1.23 -17.47
C GLN A 198 15.71 -2.36 -16.49
N ASP A 199 15.78 -2.07 -15.20
CA ASP A 199 16.01 -3.06 -14.14
C ASP A 199 14.92 -4.14 -14.15
N LYS A 200 13.65 -3.75 -14.21
CA LYS A 200 12.51 -4.67 -14.29
C LYS A 200 12.62 -5.63 -15.50
N LEU A 201 12.91 -5.08 -16.67
CA LEU A 201 13.04 -5.88 -17.89
C LEU A 201 14.28 -6.77 -17.87
N ALA A 202 15.40 -6.29 -17.35
CA ALA A 202 16.64 -7.08 -17.23
C ALA A 202 16.48 -8.31 -16.33
N HIS A 203 15.56 -8.25 -15.36
CA HIS A 203 15.24 -9.38 -14.47
C HIS A 203 13.97 -10.12 -14.86
N ASN A 204 13.38 -9.85 -16.04
CA ASN A 204 12.11 -10.43 -16.50
C ASN A 204 10.97 -10.25 -15.47
N GLU A 205 10.95 -9.13 -14.77
CA GLU A 205 9.92 -8.81 -13.79
C GLU A 205 8.72 -8.13 -14.42
N ARG A 206 7.55 -8.42 -13.87
CA ARG A 206 6.27 -7.91 -14.35
C ARG A 206 5.96 -6.56 -13.70
N PHE A 207 5.40 -5.63 -14.49
CA PHE A 207 5.05 -4.30 -13.98
C PHE A 207 3.93 -3.62 -14.76
N VAL A 208 3.27 -2.67 -14.08
CA VAL A 208 2.37 -1.66 -14.64
C VAL A 208 2.74 -0.31 -14.02
N VAL A 209 3.27 0.61 -14.82
CA VAL A 209 3.74 1.94 -14.40
C VAL A 209 2.99 3.02 -15.17
N ARG A 210 2.47 4.04 -14.48
CA ARG A 210 1.85 5.17 -15.15
C ARG A 210 2.91 6.10 -15.73
N SER A 211 2.80 6.39 -17.02
CA SER A 211 3.74 7.28 -17.70
C SER A 211 3.60 8.75 -17.24
N LYS A 212 4.74 9.40 -17.05
CA LYS A 212 4.89 10.82 -16.67
C LYS A 212 5.54 11.64 -17.78
N HIS A 213 6.57 11.08 -18.40
CA HIS A 213 7.45 11.80 -19.29
C HIS A 213 6.95 11.78 -20.73
N PRO A 214 7.11 12.88 -21.50
CA PRO A 214 6.79 12.93 -22.93
C PRO A 214 7.86 12.19 -23.74
N ARG A 215 7.84 10.87 -23.72
CA ARG A 215 8.77 10.01 -24.44
C ARG A 215 8.28 9.78 -25.86
N LYS A 216 9.24 9.52 -26.76
CA LYS A 216 8.96 9.13 -28.15
C LYS A 216 9.23 7.66 -28.34
N ASP A 217 8.39 7.03 -29.15
CA ASP A 217 8.67 5.73 -29.73
C ASP A 217 9.71 5.86 -30.84
N VAL A 218 10.69 4.95 -30.86
CA VAL A 218 11.81 5.00 -31.81
C VAL A 218 11.35 4.72 -33.22
N GLU A 219 10.46 3.76 -33.41
CA GLU A 219 10.04 3.29 -34.73
C GLU A 219 9.16 4.32 -35.45
N SER A 220 8.18 4.87 -34.73
CA SER A 220 7.26 5.87 -35.30
C SER A 220 7.78 7.30 -35.22
N GLY A 221 8.75 7.59 -34.36
CA GLY A 221 9.22 8.95 -34.05
C GLY A 221 8.20 9.82 -33.31
N LEU A 222 7.00 9.33 -33.06
CA LEU A 222 5.91 10.04 -32.40
C LEU A 222 6.05 10.00 -30.87
N TYR A 223 5.43 10.97 -30.19
CA TYR A 223 5.23 10.84 -28.75
C TYR A 223 4.32 9.65 -28.43
N LEU A 224 4.56 8.96 -27.31
CA LEU A 224 3.84 7.74 -26.94
C LEU A 224 2.31 7.90 -26.97
N TYR A 225 1.82 9.07 -26.56
CA TYR A 225 0.40 9.36 -26.64
C TYR A 225 -0.11 9.35 -28.09
N ASP A 226 0.58 10.08 -28.98
CA ASP A 226 0.18 10.20 -30.38
C ASP A 226 0.37 8.87 -31.12
N HIS A 227 1.45 8.15 -30.82
CA HIS A 227 1.67 6.79 -31.33
C HIS A 227 0.49 5.86 -30.98
N LEU A 228 0.09 5.81 -29.72
CA LEU A 228 -1.04 4.97 -29.28
C LEU A 228 -2.40 5.48 -29.77
N LYS A 229 -2.57 6.80 -29.92
CA LYS A 229 -3.79 7.39 -30.48
C LYS A 229 -4.02 6.97 -31.94
N ASN A 230 -2.97 6.70 -32.67
CA ASN A 230 -3.01 6.22 -34.05
C ASN A 230 -3.23 4.70 -34.15
N GLN A 231 -3.14 3.93 -33.03
CA GLN A 231 -3.45 2.51 -33.03
C GLN A 231 -4.96 2.27 -33.13
N PRO A 232 -5.38 1.12 -33.69
CA PRO A 232 -6.79 0.72 -33.68
C PRO A 232 -7.39 0.72 -32.26
N GLU A 233 -8.63 1.15 -32.15
CA GLU A 233 -9.36 1.04 -30.89
C GLU A 233 -9.68 -0.41 -30.60
N LEU A 234 -9.31 -0.90 -29.41
CA LEU A 234 -9.62 -2.25 -28.96
C LEU A 234 -11.06 -2.38 -28.48
N GLY A 235 -11.63 -1.30 -27.97
CA GLY A 235 -13.00 -1.25 -27.46
C GLY A 235 -13.17 -0.20 -26.36
N GLY A 236 -14.39 -0.20 -25.78
CA GLY A 236 -14.78 0.72 -24.72
C GLY A 236 -14.87 0.05 -23.36
N TYR A 237 -14.67 0.86 -22.32
CA TYR A 237 -14.75 0.45 -20.92
C TYR A 237 -15.44 1.54 -20.09
N GLN A 238 -16.30 1.15 -19.15
CA GLN A 238 -16.95 2.10 -18.25
C GLN A 238 -16.40 1.97 -16.84
N ILE A 239 -16.07 3.11 -16.23
CA ILE A 239 -15.68 3.17 -14.83
C ILE A 239 -16.60 4.09 -14.03
N SER A 240 -16.77 3.77 -12.76
CA SER A 240 -17.44 4.64 -11.80
C SER A 240 -16.43 5.54 -11.12
N ILE A 241 -16.57 6.85 -11.27
CA ILE A 241 -15.77 7.85 -10.59
C ILE A 241 -16.48 8.24 -9.31
N PRO A 242 -15.91 8.00 -8.11
CA PRO A 242 -16.55 8.39 -6.87
C PRO A 242 -16.60 9.90 -6.72
N GLN A 243 -17.52 10.39 -5.90
CA GLN A 243 -17.55 11.79 -5.49
C GLN A 243 -16.22 12.16 -4.83
N LYS A 244 -15.62 13.26 -5.27
CA LYS A 244 -14.35 13.76 -4.71
C LYS A 244 -14.45 15.25 -4.42
N GLY A 245 -14.06 15.66 -3.20
CA GLY A 245 -13.81 17.07 -2.91
C GLY A 245 -12.56 17.54 -3.67
N VAL A 246 -12.68 18.59 -4.45
CA VAL A 246 -11.57 19.24 -5.14
C VAL A 246 -11.42 20.64 -4.56
N VAL A 247 -10.19 21.03 -4.25
CA VAL A 247 -9.89 22.41 -3.88
C VAL A 247 -9.49 23.12 -5.18
N ASP A 248 -10.20 24.20 -5.53
CA ASP A 248 -9.88 25.00 -6.72
C ASP A 248 -8.60 25.84 -6.49
N LYS A 249 -8.12 26.51 -7.55
CA LYS A 249 -6.92 27.36 -7.50
C LYS A 249 -7.04 28.54 -6.50
N ARG A 250 -8.26 28.82 -5.99
CA ARG A 250 -8.55 29.87 -4.98
C ARG A 250 -8.74 29.30 -3.60
N GLY A 251 -8.44 28.01 -3.37
CA GLY A 251 -8.60 27.35 -2.06
C GLY A 251 -10.05 26.96 -1.70
N LYS A 252 -11.03 27.17 -2.61
CA LYS A 252 -12.43 26.85 -2.35
C LYS A 252 -12.71 25.37 -2.63
N ARG A 253 -13.27 24.66 -1.65
CA ARG A 253 -13.70 23.27 -1.83
C ARG A 253 -14.92 23.21 -2.77
N LYS A 254 -14.77 22.43 -3.85
CA LYS A 254 -15.83 22.09 -4.78
C LYS A 254 -16.01 20.57 -4.77
N ASN A 255 -17.24 20.12 -4.61
CA ASN A 255 -17.53 18.69 -4.69
C ASN A 255 -17.76 18.32 -6.16
N ARG A 256 -16.94 17.42 -6.69
CA ARG A 256 -17.24 16.73 -7.95
C ARG A 256 -18.24 15.62 -7.66
N PRO A 257 -19.39 15.59 -8.34
CA PRO A 257 -20.36 14.52 -8.15
C PRO A 257 -19.78 13.18 -8.64
N ALA A 258 -20.27 12.08 -8.07
CA ALA A 258 -19.99 10.75 -8.60
C ALA A 258 -20.56 10.64 -10.01
N ARG A 259 -19.82 10.03 -10.94
CA ARG A 259 -20.25 9.83 -12.32
C ARG A 259 -19.71 8.54 -12.93
N LYS A 260 -20.34 8.07 -13.98
CA LYS A 260 -19.76 7.06 -14.87
C LYS A 260 -18.99 7.74 -16.00
N ALA A 261 -17.84 7.22 -16.33
CA ALA A 261 -17.02 7.66 -17.45
C ALA A 261 -16.83 6.51 -18.43
N SER A 262 -17.02 6.78 -19.72
CA SER A 262 -16.71 5.84 -20.79
C SER A 262 -15.31 6.11 -21.29
N LEU A 263 -14.47 5.09 -21.35
CA LEU A 263 -13.08 5.17 -21.81
C LEU A 263 -12.94 4.39 -23.13
N SER A 264 -12.20 4.95 -24.08
CA SER A 264 -11.67 4.25 -25.25
C SER A 264 -10.33 3.65 -24.89
N LEU A 265 -10.05 2.43 -25.30
CA LEU A 265 -8.81 1.71 -25.06
C LEU A 265 -8.04 1.47 -26.34
N ARG A 266 -6.77 1.78 -26.31
CA ARG A 266 -5.79 1.47 -27.34
C ARG A 266 -4.55 0.91 -26.70
N SER A 267 -3.83 0.07 -27.41
CA SER A 267 -2.57 -0.48 -26.96
C SER A 267 -1.57 -0.61 -28.11
N GLY A 268 -0.33 -0.80 -27.77
CA GLY A 268 0.72 -1.04 -28.74
C GLY A 268 2.05 -1.37 -28.07
N ARG A 269 2.92 -1.98 -28.83
CA ARG A 269 4.32 -2.16 -28.48
C ARG A 269 5.07 -0.87 -28.78
N ILE A 270 5.96 -0.48 -27.91
CA ILE A 270 6.75 0.74 -28.01
C ILE A 270 8.23 0.44 -27.73
N THR A 271 9.12 1.19 -28.38
CA THR A 271 10.56 1.13 -28.14
C THR A 271 11.07 2.51 -27.72
N LEU A 272 11.57 2.61 -26.50
CA LEU A 272 12.13 3.85 -25.96
C LEU A 272 13.59 4.02 -26.38
N LYS A 273 13.94 5.21 -26.87
CA LYS A 273 15.30 5.53 -27.41
C LYS A 273 16.40 5.30 -26.37
N GLN A 274 16.19 5.73 -25.15
CA GLN A 274 17.15 5.54 -24.08
C GLN A 274 17.20 4.05 -23.70
N GLY A 275 18.36 3.40 -23.89
CA GLY A 275 18.59 1.98 -23.57
C GLY A 275 17.92 0.98 -24.50
N ASN A 276 17.29 1.44 -25.59
CA ASN A 276 16.60 0.57 -26.55
C ASN A 276 15.60 -0.41 -25.87
N ILE A 277 14.80 0.12 -24.95
CA ILE A 277 13.87 -0.67 -24.14
C ILE A 277 12.58 -0.87 -24.91
N THR A 278 12.22 -2.12 -25.19
CA THR A 278 10.93 -2.46 -25.80
C THR A 278 9.99 -2.99 -24.73
N LEU A 279 8.78 -2.43 -24.67
CA LEU A 279 7.72 -2.77 -23.73
C LEU A 279 6.34 -2.52 -24.33
N ASN A 280 5.29 -2.91 -23.64
CA ASN A 280 3.92 -2.66 -24.04
C ASN A 280 3.37 -1.39 -23.39
N ALA A 281 2.37 -0.78 -24.02
CA ALA A 281 1.68 0.36 -23.45
C ALA A 281 0.18 0.30 -23.71
N VAL A 282 -0.61 0.81 -22.76
CA VAL A 282 -2.06 0.96 -22.86
C VAL A 282 -2.43 2.42 -22.67
N LEU A 283 -3.23 2.94 -23.58
CA LEU A 283 -3.88 4.25 -23.49
C LEU A 283 -5.36 4.05 -23.19
N ALA A 284 -5.80 4.56 -22.05
CA ALA A 284 -7.21 4.67 -21.70
C ALA A 284 -7.59 6.17 -21.66
N GLU A 285 -8.51 6.60 -22.50
CA GLU A 285 -8.93 7.99 -22.62
C GLU A 285 -10.45 8.13 -22.55
N GLU A 286 -10.92 9.07 -21.75
CA GLU A 286 -12.36 9.32 -21.59
C GLU A 286 -12.97 9.91 -22.86
N ILE A 287 -14.06 9.29 -23.30
CA ILE A 287 -14.85 9.73 -24.44
C ILE A 287 -15.96 10.68 -23.92
N ASN A 288 -16.09 11.84 -24.54
CA ASN A 288 -17.13 12.81 -24.21
C ASN A 288 -17.19 13.21 -22.73
N PRO A 289 -16.09 13.73 -22.16
CA PRO A 289 -16.09 14.19 -20.77
C PRO A 289 -17.12 15.31 -20.58
N PRO A 290 -17.71 15.48 -19.38
CA PRO A 290 -18.63 16.57 -19.11
C PRO A 290 -17.97 17.94 -19.36
N LYS A 291 -18.76 18.92 -19.83
CA LYS A 291 -18.28 20.27 -20.12
C LYS A 291 -17.58 20.88 -18.89
N GLY A 292 -16.34 21.34 -19.08
CA GLY A 292 -15.51 21.95 -18.03
C GLY A 292 -14.77 20.95 -17.14
N GLU A 293 -14.90 19.63 -17.37
CA GLU A 293 -14.12 18.60 -16.70
C GLU A 293 -12.91 18.18 -17.53
N THR A 294 -11.77 17.97 -16.86
CA THR A 294 -10.59 17.38 -17.51
C THR A 294 -10.86 15.90 -17.78
N PRO A 295 -10.69 15.41 -19.02
CA PRO A 295 -10.90 14.00 -19.34
C PRO A 295 -9.96 13.11 -18.52
N LEU A 296 -10.45 11.96 -18.13
CA LEU A 296 -9.58 10.92 -17.58
C LEU A 296 -8.66 10.41 -18.67
N LYS A 297 -7.38 10.30 -18.31
CA LYS A 297 -6.35 9.81 -19.22
C LYS A 297 -5.31 9.03 -18.48
N TRP A 298 -5.14 7.77 -18.85
CA TRP A 298 -4.08 6.91 -18.37
C TRP A 298 -3.25 6.42 -19.55
N LEU A 299 -1.96 6.67 -19.49
CA LEU A 299 -0.94 6.05 -20.33
C LEU A 299 -0.12 5.15 -19.40
N LEU A 300 -0.27 3.84 -19.58
CA LEU A 300 0.35 2.81 -18.74
C LEU A 300 1.42 2.09 -19.54
N LEU A 301 2.63 2.02 -18.98
CA LEU A 301 3.75 1.24 -19.49
C LEU A 301 3.75 -0.10 -18.76
N THR A 302 3.94 -1.20 -19.48
CA THR A 302 3.81 -2.52 -18.88
C THR A 302 4.63 -3.59 -19.60
N SER A 303 5.01 -4.64 -18.86
CA SER A 303 5.52 -5.90 -19.41
C SER A 303 4.41 -6.89 -19.76
N GLU A 304 3.17 -6.63 -19.30
CA GLU A 304 2.03 -7.51 -19.56
C GLU A 304 1.62 -7.50 -21.05
N PRO A 305 1.06 -8.60 -21.57
CA PRO A 305 0.53 -8.62 -22.93
C PRO A 305 -0.68 -7.68 -23.08
N VAL A 306 -0.83 -7.04 -24.24
CA VAL A 306 -1.87 -6.03 -24.50
C VAL A 306 -2.47 -6.13 -25.91
N GLU A 307 -2.41 -7.31 -26.52
CA GLU A 307 -2.82 -7.55 -27.90
C GLU A 307 -4.34 -7.63 -28.09
N SER A 308 -5.07 -7.87 -27.02
CA SER A 308 -6.53 -7.98 -27.01
C SER A 308 -7.18 -7.01 -26.02
N LEU A 309 -8.48 -6.72 -26.23
CA LEU A 309 -9.27 -5.94 -25.29
C LEU A 309 -9.23 -6.52 -23.87
N ALA A 310 -9.33 -7.83 -23.73
CA ALA A 310 -9.28 -8.48 -22.42
C ALA A 310 -7.94 -8.26 -21.68
N GLN A 311 -6.82 -8.34 -22.41
CA GLN A 311 -5.49 -8.07 -21.85
C GLN A 311 -5.31 -6.59 -21.49
N ALA A 312 -5.75 -5.67 -22.34
CA ALA A 312 -5.71 -4.23 -22.03
C ALA A 312 -6.58 -3.87 -20.81
N LEU A 313 -7.79 -4.46 -20.71
CA LEU A 313 -8.67 -4.31 -19.54
C LEU A 313 -8.02 -4.84 -18.27
N ARG A 314 -7.31 -5.98 -18.35
CA ARG A 314 -6.57 -6.52 -17.21
C ARG A 314 -5.51 -5.54 -16.70
N VAL A 315 -4.75 -4.90 -17.58
CA VAL A 315 -3.75 -3.87 -17.21
C VAL A 315 -4.41 -2.68 -16.52
N ILE A 316 -5.55 -2.22 -17.05
CA ILE A 316 -6.32 -1.12 -16.44
C ILE A 316 -6.85 -1.51 -15.06
N ASP A 317 -7.41 -2.71 -14.93
CA ASP A 317 -7.95 -3.23 -13.67
C ASP A 317 -6.86 -3.32 -12.60
N ILE A 318 -5.70 -3.91 -12.91
CA ILE A 318 -4.52 -3.94 -12.05
C ILE A 318 -4.15 -2.52 -11.58
N TYR A 319 -4.09 -1.56 -12.51
CA TYR A 319 -3.71 -0.20 -12.18
C TYR A 319 -4.75 0.53 -11.30
N THR A 320 -6.03 0.25 -11.44
CA THR A 320 -7.08 0.86 -10.60
C THR A 320 -6.88 0.54 -9.12
N HIS A 321 -6.26 -0.60 -8.80
CA HIS A 321 -6.00 -1.04 -7.44
C HIS A 321 -4.74 -0.39 -6.82
N ARG A 322 -3.97 0.42 -7.58
CA ARG A 322 -2.87 1.20 -7.04
C ARG A 322 -3.28 2.03 -5.81
N TRP A 323 -4.51 2.50 -5.79
CA TRP A 323 -5.03 3.30 -4.68
C TRP A 323 -5.01 2.59 -3.32
N ARG A 324 -4.89 1.27 -3.29
CA ARG A 324 -4.84 0.46 -2.06
C ARG A 324 -3.67 0.85 -1.14
N ILE A 325 -2.55 1.32 -1.69
CA ILE A 325 -1.41 1.80 -0.91
C ILE A 325 -1.77 3.08 -0.13
N GLU A 326 -2.58 3.97 -0.70
CA GLU A 326 -3.02 5.19 -0.02
C GLU A 326 -3.98 4.87 1.14
N GLU A 327 -4.79 3.82 0.99
CA GLU A 327 -5.60 3.28 2.09
C GLU A 327 -4.72 2.72 3.21
N PHE A 328 -3.65 2.00 2.86
CA PHE A 328 -2.64 1.53 3.83
C PHE A 328 -1.98 2.70 4.55
N HIS A 329 -1.50 3.70 3.82
CA HIS A 329 -0.89 4.88 4.43
C HIS A 329 -1.85 5.59 5.39
N LYS A 330 -3.12 5.74 5.02
CA LYS A 330 -4.16 6.30 5.90
C LYS A 330 -4.41 5.42 7.13
N ALA A 331 -4.51 4.10 6.95
CA ALA A 331 -4.66 3.16 8.05
C ALA A 331 -3.48 3.23 9.01
N TRP A 332 -2.25 3.35 8.50
CA TRP A 332 -1.04 3.46 9.30
C TRP A 332 -0.97 4.79 10.07
N LYS A 333 -1.08 5.92 9.37
CA LYS A 333 -0.98 7.26 9.97
C LYS A 333 -2.08 7.54 10.98
N THR A 334 -3.32 7.29 10.59
CA THR A 334 -4.52 7.68 11.35
C THR A 334 -5.13 6.50 12.11
N GLY A 335 -5.35 5.36 11.44
CA GLY A 335 -5.99 4.18 12.01
C GLY A 335 -5.16 3.57 13.14
N ALA A 336 -3.94 3.16 12.85
CA ALA A 336 -2.98 2.67 13.83
C ALA A 336 -2.33 3.78 14.67
N GLY A 337 -2.44 5.04 14.23
CA GLY A 337 -2.00 6.21 14.99
C GLY A 337 -0.50 6.47 14.96
N ALA A 338 0.20 6.12 13.87
CA ALA A 338 1.64 6.32 13.77
C ALA A 338 2.06 7.79 14.01
N GLU A 339 1.35 8.76 13.39
CA GLU A 339 1.65 10.19 13.56
C GLU A 339 1.18 10.77 14.93
N ARG A 340 0.45 9.98 15.73
CA ARG A 340 0.02 10.38 17.07
C ARG A 340 0.96 9.94 18.18
N GLN A 341 1.98 9.13 17.86
CA GLN A 341 2.96 8.70 18.85
C GLN A 341 3.79 9.88 19.37
N ARG A 342 4.15 9.83 20.66
CA ARG A 342 4.82 10.93 21.39
C ARG A 342 6.14 10.47 22.02
N MET A 343 6.87 9.59 21.34
CA MET A 343 8.21 9.22 21.75
C MET A 343 9.15 10.42 21.57
N GLU A 344 10.06 10.63 22.50
CA GLU A 344 10.98 11.77 22.50
C GLU A 344 12.20 11.53 21.62
N GLU A 345 12.60 10.27 21.45
CA GLU A 345 13.77 9.87 20.66
C GLU A 345 13.35 9.23 19.32
N PRO A 346 14.04 9.55 18.21
CA PRO A 346 13.75 8.99 16.87
C PRO A 346 13.73 7.46 16.84
N ASP A 347 14.75 6.82 17.45
CA ASP A 347 14.86 5.36 17.47
C ASP A 347 13.67 4.67 18.16
N ASN A 348 13.21 5.26 19.28
CA ASN A 348 12.04 4.73 20.02
C ASN A 348 10.79 4.89 19.19
N LEU A 349 10.66 6.03 18.52
CA LEU A 349 9.55 6.32 17.62
C LEU A 349 9.56 5.37 16.41
N GLU A 350 10.72 5.14 15.78
CA GLU A 350 10.86 4.23 14.65
C GLU A 350 10.44 2.80 15.00
N ARG A 351 10.87 2.28 16.17
CA ARG A 351 10.45 0.95 16.66
C ARG A 351 8.94 0.87 16.80
N MET A 352 8.33 1.88 17.43
CA MET A 352 6.89 1.95 17.62
C MET A 352 6.13 1.96 16.28
N VAL A 353 6.48 2.87 15.38
CA VAL A 353 5.74 3.03 14.11
C VAL A 353 5.99 1.87 13.14
N SER A 354 7.12 1.16 13.28
CA SER A 354 7.37 -0.09 12.57
C SER A 354 6.41 -1.20 13.01
N ILE A 355 6.10 -1.35 14.29
CA ILE A 355 5.05 -2.26 14.76
C ILE A 355 3.69 -1.84 14.22
N LEU A 356 3.38 -0.54 14.30
CA LEU A 356 2.10 0.02 13.86
C LEU A 356 1.86 -0.12 12.35
N SER A 357 2.90 -0.26 11.52
CA SER A 357 2.72 -0.53 10.08
C SER A 357 2.05 -1.89 9.83
N PHE A 358 2.38 -2.90 10.60
CA PHE A 358 1.73 -4.21 10.52
C PHE A 358 0.35 -4.24 11.20
N VAL A 359 0.14 -3.44 12.25
CA VAL A 359 -1.21 -3.20 12.80
C VAL A 359 -2.10 -2.57 11.73
N ALA A 360 -1.59 -1.64 10.94
CA ALA A 360 -2.32 -1.05 9.83
C ALA A 360 -2.69 -2.07 8.74
N VAL A 361 -1.79 -2.98 8.39
CA VAL A 361 -2.08 -4.11 7.49
C VAL A 361 -3.25 -4.93 8.06
N ARG A 362 -3.19 -5.28 9.35
CA ARG A 362 -4.30 -6.00 10.01
C ARG A 362 -5.63 -5.25 9.91
N LEU A 363 -5.63 -3.93 10.13
CA LEU A 363 -6.85 -3.12 10.01
C LEU A 363 -7.46 -3.17 8.60
N LEU A 364 -6.61 -3.17 7.55
CA LEU A 364 -7.08 -3.35 6.17
C LEU A 364 -7.69 -4.74 5.98
N GLN A 365 -6.98 -5.79 6.40
CA GLN A 365 -7.43 -7.17 6.28
C GLN A 365 -8.76 -7.41 7.02
N LEU A 366 -8.91 -6.86 8.22
CA LEU A 366 -10.17 -6.90 8.97
C LEU A 366 -11.31 -6.21 8.23
N ARG A 367 -11.07 -5.00 7.71
CA ARG A 367 -12.08 -4.28 6.91
C ARG A 367 -12.47 -5.08 5.66
N GLU A 368 -11.50 -5.64 4.97
CA GLU A 368 -11.70 -6.41 3.74
C GLU A 368 -12.48 -7.70 3.98
N SER A 369 -12.33 -8.33 5.15
CA SER A 369 -13.08 -9.56 5.49
C SER A 369 -14.60 -9.34 5.45
N PHE A 370 -15.10 -8.14 5.72
CA PHE A 370 -16.52 -7.80 5.61
C PHE A 370 -17.01 -7.60 4.17
N THR A 371 -16.12 -7.26 3.25
CA THR A 371 -16.46 -7.01 1.83
C THR A 371 -16.06 -8.18 0.92
N LEU A 372 -15.18 -9.05 1.40
CA LEU A 372 -14.65 -10.18 0.66
C LEU A 372 -15.71 -11.15 0.12
N PRO A 373 -16.75 -11.55 0.89
CA PRO A 373 -17.80 -12.44 0.36
C PRO A 373 -18.50 -11.87 -0.85
N GLN A 374 -18.77 -10.56 -0.87
CA GLN A 374 -19.40 -9.90 -2.03
C GLN A 374 -18.47 -9.89 -3.25
N ALA A 375 -17.16 -9.63 -3.04
CA ALA A 375 -16.17 -9.65 -4.11
C ALA A 375 -16.01 -11.06 -4.69
N LEU A 376 -15.97 -12.09 -3.86
CA LEU A 376 -15.91 -13.50 -4.29
C LEU A 376 -17.13 -13.91 -5.09
N ARG A 377 -18.34 -13.52 -4.66
CA ARG A 377 -19.57 -13.78 -5.42
C ARG A 377 -19.58 -13.10 -6.79
N ALA A 378 -19.11 -11.87 -6.85
CA ALA A 378 -19.01 -11.13 -8.12
C ALA A 378 -18.07 -11.81 -9.13
N GLN A 379 -17.12 -12.62 -8.64
CA GLN A 379 -16.18 -13.41 -9.45
C GLN A 379 -16.65 -14.87 -9.68
N GLY A 380 -17.83 -15.24 -9.21
CA GLY A 380 -18.36 -16.59 -9.33
C GLY A 380 -17.78 -17.61 -8.33
N LEU A 381 -17.00 -17.17 -7.36
CA LEU A 381 -16.36 -18.00 -6.32
C LEU A 381 -17.32 -18.19 -5.13
N LEU A 382 -18.42 -18.91 -5.36
CA LEU A 382 -19.53 -19.01 -4.40
C LEU A 382 -19.16 -19.81 -3.14
N LYS A 383 -18.43 -20.92 -3.28
CA LYS A 383 -18.02 -21.78 -2.14
C LYS A 383 -17.05 -21.05 -1.22
N GLU A 384 -16.12 -20.30 -1.79
CA GLU A 384 -15.17 -19.46 -1.05
C GLU A 384 -15.89 -18.32 -0.31
N ALA A 385 -16.91 -17.73 -0.95
CA ALA A 385 -17.73 -16.70 -0.31
C ALA A 385 -18.52 -17.26 0.89
N GLU A 386 -19.15 -18.42 0.74
CA GLU A 386 -19.86 -19.10 1.82
C GLU A 386 -18.92 -19.51 2.96
N HIS A 387 -17.72 -20.00 2.62
CA HIS A 387 -16.72 -20.34 3.64
C HIS A 387 -16.31 -19.12 4.45
N VAL A 388 -16.09 -17.96 3.83
CA VAL A 388 -15.76 -16.73 4.56
C VAL A 388 -16.91 -16.28 5.46
N GLU A 389 -18.15 -16.36 4.99
CA GLU A 389 -19.33 -15.96 5.76
C GLU A 389 -19.62 -16.90 6.93
N SER A 390 -19.26 -18.19 6.83
CA SER A 390 -19.42 -19.15 7.91
C SER A 390 -18.44 -18.96 9.07
N GLN A 391 -17.40 -18.13 8.89
CA GLN A 391 -16.43 -17.88 9.94
C GLN A 391 -17.02 -16.95 11.01
N SER A 392 -16.98 -17.37 12.26
CA SER A 392 -17.44 -16.56 13.38
C SER A 392 -16.57 -15.31 13.56
N ALA A 393 -17.20 -14.16 13.82
CA ALA A 393 -16.51 -12.93 14.20
C ALA A 393 -15.65 -13.10 15.47
N GLU A 394 -15.96 -14.07 16.32
CA GLU A 394 -15.23 -14.39 17.55
C GLU A 394 -13.82 -14.93 17.29
N THR A 395 -13.50 -15.35 16.06
CA THR A 395 -12.13 -15.69 15.67
C THR A 395 -11.21 -14.46 15.63
N VAL A 396 -11.78 -13.27 15.54
CA VAL A 396 -11.08 -11.99 15.38
C VAL A 396 -11.34 -11.05 16.54
N LEU A 397 -12.58 -11.01 17.00
CA LEU A 397 -13.09 -10.11 18.02
C LEU A 397 -13.37 -10.88 19.33
N THR A 398 -13.24 -10.18 20.44
CA THR A 398 -13.71 -10.71 21.72
C THR A 398 -15.25 -10.73 21.75
N PRO A 399 -15.88 -11.55 22.62
CA PRO A 399 -17.34 -11.52 22.79
C PRO A 399 -17.89 -10.13 23.06
N ASP A 400 -17.20 -9.32 23.88
CA ASP A 400 -17.59 -7.95 24.22
C ASP A 400 -17.54 -7.02 22.99
N GLU A 401 -16.51 -7.16 22.14
CA GLU A 401 -16.40 -6.39 20.88
C GLU A 401 -17.50 -6.79 19.89
N CYS A 402 -17.82 -8.08 19.79
CA CYS A 402 -18.93 -8.57 18.97
C CYS A 402 -20.28 -8.01 19.47
N GLN A 403 -20.50 -8.00 20.78
CA GLN A 403 -21.70 -7.45 21.39
C GLN A 403 -21.82 -5.95 21.14
N LEU A 404 -20.72 -5.19 21.28
CA LEU A 404 -20.67 -3.75 21.00
C LEU A 404 -21.03 -3.44 19.55
N LEU A 405 -20.45 -4.18 18.58
CA LEU A 405 -20.77 -4.03 17.16
C LEU A 405 -22.25 -4.32 16.88
N GLY A 406 -22.81 -5.34 17.50
CA GLY A 406 -24.24 -5.65 17.43
C GLY A 406 -25.13 -4.52 17.91
N TYR A 407 -24.75 -3.81 18.98
CA TYR A 407 -25.47 -2.62 19.47
C TYR A 407 -25.36 -1.45 18.48
N LEU A 408 -24.17 -1.22 17.91
CA LEU A 408 -23.93 -0.15 16.94
C LEU A 408 -24.74 -0.34 15.65
N ASP A 409 -24.88 -1.58 15.17
CA ASP A 409 -25.67 -1.88 13.96
C ASP A 409 -27.18 -1.69 14.23
N LYS A 410 -27.67 -2.14 15.39
CA LYS A 410 -29.08 -1.90 15.82
C LYS A 410 -29.38 -0.41 15.95
N GLY A 411 -28.44 0.40 16.42
CA GLY A 411 -28.58 1.86 16.52
C GLY A 411 -28.65 2.58 15.18
N LYS A 412 -28.01 2.04 14.13
CA LYS A 412 -28.10 2.58 12.76
C LYS A 412 -29.42 2.24 12.07
N ARG A 413 -30.01 1.08 12.34
CA ARG A 413 -31.33 0.70 11.81
C ARG A 413 -32.46 1.53 12.38
N LYS A 414 -32.43 1.90 13.67
CA LYS A 414 -33.42 2.81 14.29
C LYS A 414 -33.37 4.26 13.82
N ARG A 415 -32.31 4.72 13.14
CA ARG A 415 -32.20 6.08 12.58
C ARG A 415 -32.65 6.16 11.11
N LYS A 416 -33.09 5.07 10.50
CA LYS A 416 -33.60 4.99 9.13
C LYS A 416 -35.11 4.72 9.06
N GLU A 417 -35.78 4.48 10.20
CA GLU A 417 -37.22 4.53 10.38
C GLU A 417 -37.62 5.90 10.98
#